data_110ef805a2fa0cfd17990a87a1df653d
#
_entry.id   110ef805a2fa0cfd17990a87a1df653d
#
_cell.length_a   1.000
_cell.length_b   1.000
_cell.length_c   1.000
_cell.angle_alpha   90.00
_cell.angle_beta   90.00
_cell.angle_gamma   90.00
#
_symmetry.space_group_name_H-M   'P 1'
#
loop_
_entity.id
_entity.type
_entity.pdbx_description
1 polymer ?
#
loop_
_entity_poly.entity_id
_entity_poly.type
_entity_poly.pdbx_seq_one_letter_code
_entity_poly.pdbx_strand_id
1 'polypeptide(L)'
;FRRTDEENRQIMDRFDAERIHQILGDEWVILIRMHPKFPVENLPQNKYCYNMTDYNDITDLYLVSDLFITDYSSSVVEYALLDKPILLFAYDLAEYDRGFYFDYENMMPGQIAHTQTELYELLQNNCDNLPKRQNFVKFQYDNMKGDACGRILDILG
;
A
#
# COMPACT_ATOMS: atom_id res chain seq x y z
N PHE A 1 14.25 -9.43 -3.12
CA PHE A 1 14.06 -9.60 -1.67
C PHE A 1 13.17 -10.80 -1.46
N ARG A 2 13.64 -11.81 -0.79
CA ARG A 2 12.81 -12.93 -0.35
C ARG A 2 12.74 -12.81 1.17
N ARG A 3 11.62 -12.30 1.68
CA ARG A 3 11.29 -12.49 3.08
C ARG A 3 11.21 -14.00 3.33
N THR A 4 11.72 -14.44 4.44
CA THR A 4 11.57 -15.82 4.91
C THR A 4 10.12 -16.06 5.37
N ASP A 5 9.72 -17.32 5.50
CA ASP A 5 8.38 -17.65 6.06
C ASP A 5 8.20 -17.12 7.48
N GLU A 6 9.27 -16.98 8.23
CA GLU A 6 9.28 -16.39 9.58
C GLU A 6 9.02 -14.87 9.53
N GLU A 7 9.70 -14.16 8.63
CA GLU A 7 9.47 -12.71 8.44
C GLU A 7 8.07 -12.42 7.95
N ASN A 8 7.48 -13.29 7.12
CA ASN A 8 6.09 -13.15 6.66
C ASN A 8 5.08 -13.39 7.79
N ARG A 9 5.34 -14.32 8.70
CA ARG A 9 4.51 -14.50 9.91
C ARG A 9 4.56 -13.27 10.80
N GLN A 10 5.74 -12.68 10.99
CA GLN A 10 5.93 -11.47 11.78
C GLN A 10 5.17 -10.26 11.22
N ILE A 11 4.89 -10.20 9.91
CA ILE A 11 4.05 -9.13 9.34
C ILE A 11 2.65 -9.19 9.95
N MET A 12 2.05 -10.37 10.04
CA MET A 12 0.70 -10.54 10.58
C MET A 12 0.64 -10.28 12.09
N ASP A 13 1.71 -10.61 12.83
CA ASP A 13 1.82 -10.27 14.25
C ASP A 13 1.89 -8.74 14.48
N ARG A 14 2.38 -8.00 13.49
CA ARG A 14 2.45 -6.53 13.50
C ARG A 14 1.20 -5.86 12.92
N PHE A 15 0.39 -6.58 12.15
CA PHE A 15 -0.85 -6.09 11.58
C PHE A 15 -2.05 -6.63 12.39
N ASP A 16 -2.41 -5.93 13.44
CA ASP A 16 -3.56 -6.27 14.28
C ASP A 16 -4.86 -5.74 13.64
N ALA A 17 -5.50 -6.59 12.83
CA ALA A 17 -6.75 -6.25 12.14
C ALA A 17 -7.90 -5.91 13.09
N GLU A 18 -7.96 -6.55 14.27
CA GLU A 18 -8.98 -6.26 15.27
C GLU A 18 -8.80 -4.85 15.83
N ARG A 19 -7.56 -4.49 16.18
CA ARG A 19 -7.25 -3.15 16.66
C ARG A 19 -7.52 -2.06 15.63
N ILE A 20 -7.15 -2.30 14.38
CA ILE A 20 -7.42 -1.38 13.27
C ILE A 20 -8.93 -1.18 13.10
N HIS A 21 -9.71 -2.27 13.12
CA HIS A 21 -11.17 -2.17 13.01
C HIS A 21 -11.78 -1.39 14.19
N GLN A 22 -11.31 -1.61 15.42
CA GLN A 22 -11.75 -0.83 16.58
C GLN A 22 -11.48 0.68 16.44
N ILE A 23 -10.39 1.05 15.78
CA ILE A 23 -10.02 2.44 15.51
C ILE A 23 -10.89 3.05 14.42
N LEU A 24 -11.09 2.33 13.33
CA LEU A 24 -11.82 2.83 12.17
C LEU A 24 -13.35 2.78 12.35
N GLY A 25 -13.84 1.83 13.15
CA GLY A 25 -15.27 1.65 13.44
C GLY A 25 -15.98 0.66 12.50
N ASP A 26 -17.25 0.39 12.83
CA ASP A 26 -18.06 -0.67 12.20
C ASP A 26 -18.43 -0.42 10.72
N GLU A 27 -18.24 0.78 10.22
CA GLU A 27 -18.47 1.13 8.81
C GLU A 27 -17.35 0.68 7.89
N TRP A 28 -16.20 0.26 8.46
CA TRP A 28 -15.03 -0.15 7.72
C TRP A 28 -14.88 -1.66 7.64
N VAL A 29 -14.46 -2.11 6.47
CA VAL A 29 -14.01 -3.48 6.25
C VAL A 29 -12.54 -3.49 5.83
N ILE A 30 -11.82 -4.52 6.25
CA ILE A 30 -10.40 -4.70 5.95
C ILE A 30 -10.27 -5.78 4.88
N LEU A 31 -9.67 -5.43 3.76
CA LEU A 31 -9.34 -6.36 2.68
C LEU A 31 -7.85 -6.65 2.73
N ILE A 32 -7.46 -7.86 3.15
CA ILE A 32 -6.07 -8.28 3.22
C ILE A 32 -5.70 -8.99 1.92
N ARG A 33 -4.67 -8.49 1.23
CA ARG A 33 -4.09 -9.13 0.07
C ARG A 33 -2.59 -9.30 0.27
N MET A 34 -2.17 -10.54 0.46
CA MET A 34 -0.76 -10.90 0.56
C MET A 34 -0.16 -11.11 -0.84
N HIS A 35 1.14 -10.99 -0.93
CA HIS A 35 1.84 -11.30 -2.17
C HIS A 35 1.70 -12.81 -2.49
N PRO A 36 1.31 -13.23 -3.71
CA PRO A 36 1.03 -14.63 -4.02
C PRO A 36 2.17 -15.62 -3.76
N LYS A 37 3.41 -15.13 -3.74
CA LYS A 37 4.61 -15.97 -3.43
C LYS A 37 4.82 -16.19 -1.93
N PHE A 38 4.06 -15.53 -1.10
CA PHE A 38 4.20 -15.57 0.35
C PHE A 38 2.84 -15.84 1.00
N PRO A 39 2.27 -17.04 0.78
CA PRO A 39 1.01 -17.40 1.39
C PRO A 39 1.20 -17.37 2.91
N VAL A 40 0.36 -16.59 3.59
CA VAL A 40 0.27 -16.60 5.05
C VAL A 40 -0.89 -17.52 5.41
N GLU A 41 -0.60 -18.58 6.15
CA GLU A 41 -1.63 -19.43 6.72
C GLU A 41 -2.39 -18.66 7.83
N ASN A 42 -3.68 -18.91 7.93
CA ASN A 42 -4.53 -18.34 8.99
C ASN A 42 -4.68 -16.81 8.98
N LEU A 43 -4.75 -16.19 7.79
CA LEU A 43 -5.16 -14.79 7.71
C LEU A 43 -6.51 -14.57 8.39
N PRO A 44 -6.71 -13.45 9.12
CA PRO A 44 -7.99 -13.14 9.73
C PRO A 44 -9.11 -13.14 8.71
N GLN A 45 -10.19 -13.86 8.99
CA GLN A 45 -11.38 -13.85 8.16
C GLN A 45 -12.62 -13.85 9.07
N ASN A 46 -13.35 -12.75 9.05
CA ASN A 46 -14.53 -12.55 9.88
C ASN A 46 -15.46 -11.50 9.24
N LYS A 47 -16.43 -10.98 9.98
CA LYS A 47 -17.43 -10.02 9.45
C LYS A 47 -16.87 -8.67 8.98
N TYR A 48 -15.66 -8.29 9.40
CA TYR A 48 -15.00 -7.03 9.05
C TYR A 48 -13.64 -7.20 8.39
N CYS A 49 -13.15 -8.43 8.24
CA CYS A 49 -11.83 -8.69 7.66
C CYS A 49 -11.91 -9.86 6.68
N TYR A 50 -11.46 -9.64 5.46
CA TYR A 50 -11.55 -10.59 4.35
C TYR A 50 -10.19 -10.84 3.73
N ASN A 51 -9.86 -12.12 3.56
CA ASN A 51 -8.68 -12.52 2.81
C ASN A 51 -8.98 -12.46 1.31
N MET A 52 -8.31 -11.55 0.61
CA MET A 52 -8.43 -11.29 -0.82
C MET A 52 -7.18 -11.73 -1.60
N THR A 53 -6.31 -12.57 -1.01
CA THR A 53 -5.04 -12.98 -1.63
C THR A 53 -5.25 -13.64 -2.99
N ASP A 54 -6.27 -14.47 -3.13
CA ASP A 54 -6.59 -15.19 -4.38
C ASP A 54 -7.51 -14.42 -5.32
N TYR A 55 -7.87 -13.18 -4.98
CA TYR A 55 -8.69 -12.35 -5.88
C TYR A 55 -7.89 -11.96 -7.12
N ASN A 56 -8.45 -12.18 -8.31
CA ASN A 56 -7.71 -12.13 -9.57
C ASN A 56 -7.17 -10.76 -9.91
N ASP A 57 -8.00 -9.70 -9.81
CA ASP A 57 -7.62 -8.35 -10.23
C ASP A 57 -7.46 -7.40 -9.05
N ILE A 58 -6.24 -6.98 -8.81
CA ILE A 58 -5.93 -6.01 -7.76
C ILE A 58 -6.57 -4.64 -8.03
N THR A 59 -6.82 -4.30 -9.28
CA THR A 59 -7.41 -3.02 -9.68
C THR A 59 -8.84 -2.88 -9.14
N ASP A 60 -9.61 -3.96 -9.12
CA ASP A 60 -10.94 -3.95 -8.51
C ASP A 60 -10.88 -3.63 -7.02
N LEU A 61 -9.87 -4.17 -6.32
CA LEU A 61 -9.66 -3.88 -4.89
C LEU A 61 -9.27 -2.42 -4.67
N TYR A 62 -8.46 -1.85 -5.55
CA TYR A 62 -8.12 -0.42 -5.48
C TYR A 62 -9.34 0.47 -5.66
N LEU A 63 -10.21 0.14 -6.62
CA LEU A 63 -11.40 0.94 -6.92
C LEU A 63 -12.40 0.97 -5.76
N VAL A 64 -12.55 -0.13 -5.03
CA VAL A 64 -13.48 -0.22 -3.90
C VAL A 64 -12.89 0.23 -2.57
N SER A 65 -11.57 0.36 -2.47
CA SER A 65 -10.90 0.78 -1.22
C SER A 65 -10.94 2.30 -1.05
N ASP A 66 -11.17 2.75 0.18
CA ASP A 66 -11.14 4.18 0.56
C ASP A 66 -9.81 4.58 1.21
N LEU A 67 -9.02 3.61 1.64
CA LEU A 67 -7.68 3.76 2.20
C LEU A 67 -6.82 2.58 1.77
N PHE A 68 -5.58 2.84 1.38
CA PHE A 68 -4.59 1.83 1.07
C PHE A 68 -3.45 1.84 2.08
N ILE A 69 -3.25 0.71 2.76
CA ILE A 69 -2.11 0.50 3.67
C ILE A 69 -1.16 -0.49 3.01
N THR A 70 0.09 -0.09 2.83
CA THR A 70 1.11 -0.94 2.21
C THR A 70 2.50 -0.64 2.79
N ASP A 71 3.50 -1.41 2.37
CA ASP A 71 4.90 -1.20 2.73
C ASP A 71 5.71 -0.63 1.55
N TYR A 72 6.56 -1.46 0.94
CA TYR A 72 7.46 -1.12 -0.19
C TYR A 72 6.91 -1.57 -1.54
N SER A 73 5.63 -1.91 -1.61
CA SER A 73 5.00 -2.44 -2.81
C SER A 73 4.92 -1.41 -3.92
N SER A 74 5.23 -1.82 -5.15
CA SER A 74 5.00 -1.01 -6.36
C SER A 74 3.51 -0.70 -6.61
N SER A 75 2.60 -1.42 -5.97
CA SER A 75 1.15 -1.17 -6.00
C SER A 75 0.78 0.26 -5.60
N VAL A 76 1.62 0.91 -4.79
CA VAL A 76 1.45 2.31 -4.40
C VAL A 76 1.43 3.26 -5.60
N VAL A 77 2.17 2.93 -6.66
CA VAL A 77 2.27 3.77 -7.87
C VAL A 77 0.91 3.82 -8.58
N GLU A 78 0.27 2.65 -8.73
CA GLU A 78 -1.03 2.55 -9.38
C GLU A 78 -2.14 3.15 -8.51
N TYR A 79 -2.16 2.83 -7.20
CA TYR A 79 -3.18 3.34 -6.30
C TYR A 79 -3.15 4.87 -6.16
N ALA A 80 -1.97 5.48 -6.23
CA ALA A 80 -1.82 6.94 -6.15
C ALA A 80 -2.60 7.70 -7.24
N LEU A 81 -2.88 7.07 -8.39
CA LEU A 81 -3.70 7.65 -9.45
C LEU A 81 -5.17 7.85 -9.09
N LEU A 82 -5.67 7.14 -8.07
CA LEU A 82 -7.07 7.22 -7.63
C LEU A 82 -7.35 8.43 -6.74
N ASP A 83 -6.33 9.18 -6.37
CA ASP A 83 -6.41 10.33 -5.46
C ASP A 83 -7.04 10.02 -4.09
N LYS A 84 -6.88 8.78 -3.64
CA LYS A 84 -7.37 8.28 -2.34
C LYS A 84 -6.23 8.20 -1.32
N PRO A 85 -6.51 8.25 0.00
CA PRO A 85 -5.52 8.17 1.06
C PRO A 85 -4.61 6.94 0.97
N ILE A 86 -3.32 7.15 1.24
CA ILE A 86 -2.30 6.11 1.32
C ILE A 86 -1.57 6.23 2.64
N LEU A 87 -1.38 5.11 3.31
CA LEU A 87 -0.59 4.99 4.53
C LEU A 87 0.49 3.92 4.34
N LEU A 88 1.72 4.28 4.63
CA LEU A 88 2.86 3.39 4.46
C LEU A 88 3.27 2.83 5.82
N PHE A 89 3.25 1.51 5.97
CA PHE A 89 3.68 0.84 7.19
C PHE A 89 5.06 0.22 6.98
N ALA A 90 6.09 1.03 7.21
CA ALA A 90 7.48 0.73 6.89
C ALA A 90 8.29 0.39 8.16
N TYR A 91 7.84 -0.61 8.93
CA TYR A 91 8.37 -0.98 10.25
C TYR A 91 9.81 -1.55 10.20
N ASP A 92 10.26 -2.04 9.06
CA ASP A 92 11.58 -2.62 8.83
C ASP A 92 12.42 -1.81 7.83
N LEU A 93 12.10 -0.50 7.65
CA LEU A 93 12.78 0.37 6.69
C LEU A 93 14.30 0.42 6.88
N ALA A 94 14.76 0.43 8.13
CA ALA A 94 16.17 0.45 8.47
C ALA A 94 16.92 -0.84 8.06
N GLU A 95 16.19 -1.96 7.94
CA GLU A 95 16.71 -3.28 7.58
C GLU A 95 16.52 -3.59 6.09
N TYR A 96 15.86 -2.68 5.35
CA TYR A 96 15.56 -2.86 3.94
C TYR A 96 16.82 -2.70 3.08
N ASP A 97 17.47 -3.81 2.77
CA ASP A 97 18.80 -3.89 2.15
C ASP A 97 18.86 -3.49 0.67
N ARG A 98 17.71 -3.46 -0.03
CA ARG A 98 17.65 -3.07 -1.45
C ARG A 98 17.92 -1.60 -1.69
N GLY A 99 17.67 -0.77 -0.68
CA GLY A 99 17.68 0.67 -0.84
C GLY A 99 16.63 1.18 -1.83
N PHE A 100 16.55 2.47 -1.97
CA PHE A 100 15.67 3.14 -2.93
C PHE A 100 16.50 4.03 -3.85
N TYR A 101 16.10 4.17 -5.11
CA TYR A 101 16.72 5.10 -6.05
C TYR A 101 16.22 6.54 -5.83
N PHE A 102 15.35 6.76 -4.86
CA PHE A 102 14.77 8.03 -4.45
C PHE A 102 14.67 8.11 -2.93
N ASP A 103 14.42 9.31 -2.42
CA ASP A 103 14.20 9.55 -1.00
C ASP A 103 12.82 9.03 -0.56
N TYR A 104 12.80 7.82 0.01
CA TYR A 104 11.57 7.14 0.42
C TYR A 104 10.74 8.00 1.40
N GLU A 105 11.39 8.56 2.42
CA GLU A 105 10.73 9.33 3.47
C GLU A 105 10.00 10.57 2.93
N ASN A 106 10.61 11.26 1.98
CA ASN A 106 10.10 12.52 1.49
C ASN A 106 9.25 12.39 0.21
N MET A 107 9.48 11.35 -0.60
CA MET A 107 8.87 11.24 -1.92
C MET A 107 7.67 10.32 -1.98
N MET A 108 7.47 9.41 -1.01
CA MET A 108 6.33 8.49 -1.03
C MET A 108 4.98 9.23 -0.89
N PRO A 109 3.89 8.72 -1.48
CA PRO A 109 2.63 9.46 -1.66
C PRO A 109 1.76 9.56 -0.40
N GLY A 110 2.16 8.95 0.70
CA GLY A 110 1.40 8.89 1.96
C GLY A 110 2.20 9.30 3.17
N GLN A 111 1.58 9.22 4.33
CA GLN A 111 2.28 9.29 5.61
C GLN A 111 2.91 7.93 5.91
N ILE A 112 4.04 7.93 6.63
CA ILE A 112 4.83 6.74 6.93
C ILE A 112 4.73 6.48 8.44
N ALA A 113 4.38 5.24 8.79
CA ALA A 113 4.44 4.71 10.13
C ALA A 113 5.57 3.69 10.22
N HIS A 114 6.48 3.85 11.17
CA HIS A 114 7.57 2.91 11.44
C HIS A 114 7.24 1.94 12.59
N THR A 115 6.19 2.22 13.33
CA THR A 115 5.72 1.40 14.45
C THR A 115 4.21 1.20 14.39
N GLN A 116 3.71 0.16 15.07
CA GLN A 116 2.26 -0.03 15.24
C GLN A 116 1.59 1.17 15.92
N THR A 117 2.26 1.77 16.89
CA THR A 117 1.73 2.95 17.59
C THR A 117 1.52 4.10 16.64
N GLU A 118 2.51 4.42 15.80
CA GLU A 118 2.40 5.46 14.78
C GLU A 118 1.31 5.13 13.75
N LEU A 119 1.18 3.85 13.33
CA LEU A 119 0.12 3.42 12.44
C LEU A 119 -1.26 3.73 13.04
N TYR A 120 -1.47 3.39 14.31
CA TYR A 120 -2.74 3.64 14.99
C TYR A 120 -3.02 5.13 15.19
N GLU A 121 -2.01 5.92 15.54
CA GLU A 121 -2.14 7.37 15.66
C GLU A 121 -2.52 8.03 14.33
N LEU A 122 -1.91 7.60 13.22
CA LEU A 122 -2.24 8.10 11.90
C LEU A 122 -3.66 7.72 11.47
N LEU A 123 -4.11 6.51 11.77
CA LEU A 123 -5.49 6.08 11.51
C LEU A 123 -6.53 6.87 12.30
N GLN A 124 -6.19 7.30 13.53
CA GLN A 124 -7.07 8.11 14.37
C GLN A 124 -7.14 9.59 13.95
N ASN A 125 -6.03 10.13 13.40
CA ASN A 125 -5.83 11.56 13.21
C ASN A 125 -5.88 12.02 11.74
N ASN A 126 -6.51 11.28 10.85
CA ASN A 126 -6.51 11.52 9.41
C ASN A 126 -5.14 11.28 8.76
N CYS A 127 -4.97 10.13 8.17
CA CYS A 127 -3.75 9.73 7.48
C CYS A 127 -3.59 10.32 6.07
N ASP A 128 -4.53 11.13 5.58
CA ASP A 128 -4.44 11.67 4.23
C ASP A 128 -3.36 12.75 4.08
N ASN A 129 -2.63 12.70 2.99
CA ASN A 129 -1.65 13.71 2.60
C ASN A 129 -1.72 13.98 1.09
N LEU A 130 -2.77 14.69 0.71
CA LEU A 130 -3.01 15.04 -0.69
C LEU A 130 -1.81 15.72 -1.38
N PRO A 131 -1.12 16.70 -0.80
CA PRO A 131 0.04 17.32 -1.44
C PRO A 131 1.17 16.33 -1.74
N LYS A 132 1.49 15.42 -0.81
CA LYS A 132 2.50 14.37 -1.03
C LYS A 132 2.10 13.46 -2.18
N ARG A 133 0.84 13.04 -2.23
CA ARG A 133 0.30 12.16 -3.28
C ARG A 133 0.36 12.82 -4.66
N GLN A 134 -0.06 14.08 -4.78
CA GLN A 134 0.00 14.82 -6.04
C GLN A 134 1.44 15.02 -6.54
N ASN A 135 2.38 15.33 -5.65
CA ASN A 135 3.79 15.42 -5.99
C ASN A 135 4.36 14.08 -6.47
N PHE A 136 3.98 12.99 -5.82
CA PHE A 136 4.40 11.64 -6.21
C PHE A 136 3.86 11.26 -7.60
N VAL A 137 2.56 11.49 -7.84
CA VAL A 137 1.94 11.23 -9.16
C VAL A 137 2.63 12.05 -10.23
N LYS A 138 2.91 13.32 -9.98
CA LYS A 138 3.66 14.17 -10.91
C LYS A 138 5.06 13.60 -11.18
N PHE A 139 5.78 13.19 -10.16
CA PHE A 139 7.11 12.59 -10.31
C PHE A 139 7.08 11.30 -11.13
N GLN A 140 6.12 10.40 -10.87
CA GLN A 140 6.02 9.10 -11.53
C GLN A 140 5.47 9.21 -12.95
N TYR A 141 4.58 10.17 -13.23
CA TYR A 141 3.78 10.22 -14.44
C TYR A 141 3.90 11.54 -15.22
N ASP A 142 4.90 12.39 -14.93
CA ASP A 142 5.02 13.79 -15.42
C ASP A 142 4.87 13.94 -16.95
N ASN A 143 5.18 12.91 -17.71
CA ASN A 143 5.06 12.93 -19.19
C ASN A 143 4.06 11.89 -19.74
N MET A 144 3.26 11.26 -18.88
CA MET A 144 2.31 10.24 -19.31
C MET A 144 0.94 10.86 -19.64
N LYS A 145 0.67 11.03 -20.93
CA LYS A 145 -0.60 11.56 -21.45
C LYS A 145 -1.57 10.46 -21.89
N GLY A 146 -1.33 9.20 -21.52
CA GLY A 146 -2.14 8.07 -21.97
C GLY A 146 -1.91 7.64 -23.43
N ASP A 147 -0.98 8.26 -24.13
CA ASP A 147 -0.68 8.06 -25.54
C ASP A 147 0.65 7.31 -25.80
N ALA A 148 1.14 6.56 -24.82
CA ALA A 148 2.46 5.89 -24.90
C ALA A 148 2.60 5.00 -26.14
N CYS A 149 1.56 4.23 -26.49
CA CYS A 149 1.57 3.39 -27.68
C CYS A 149 1.68 4.22 -28.96
N GLY A 150 0.95 5.33 -29.06
CA GLY A 150 1.04 6.25 -30.21
C GLY A 150 2.46 6.79 -30.36
N ARG A 151 3.05 7.31 -29.29
CA ARG A 151 4.42 7.84 -29.31
C ARG A 151 5.47 6.80 -29.68
N ILE A 152 5.30 5.55 -29.26
CA ILE A 152 6.19 4.45 -29.66
C ILE A 152 6.05 4.18 -31.17
N LEU A 153 4.81 4.13 -31.69
CA LEU A 153 4.57 3.93 -33.12
C LEU A 153 5.16 5.07 -33.96
N ASP A 154 5.04 6.32 -33.52
CA ASP A 154 5.62 7.49 -34.18
C ASP A 154 7.17 7.44 -34.24
N ILE A 155 7.82 6.80 -33.25
CA ILE A 155 9.28 6.61 -33.24
C ILE A 155 9.70 5.47 -34.17
N LEU A 156 8.88 4.45 -34.31
CA LEU A 156 9.19 3.26 -35.08
C LEU A 156 8.90 3.44 -36.59
N GLY A 157 8.19 4.49 -36.99
CA GLY A 157 7.88 4.81 -38.37
C GLY A 157 6.76 3.99 -38.93
#